data_ac6d8fe1ac4933824e04232ab9be348c
#
_entry.id   ac6d8fe1ac4933824e04232ab9be348c
#
_cell.length_a   1.000
_cell.length_b   1.000
_cell.length_c   1.000
_cell.angle_alpha   90.00
_cell.angle_beta   90.00
_cell.angle_gamma   90.00
#
_symmetry.space_group_name_H-M   'P 1'
#
loop_
_entity.id
_entity.type
_entity.pdbx_description
1 polymer ?
#
loop_
_entity_poly.entity_id
_entity_poly.type
_entity_poly.pdbx_seq_one_letter_code
_entity_poly.pdbx_strand_id
1 'polypeptide(L)'
;MMQTTSKTVDFFLGATTPAGFKGYFEPLRREPGMQMYLIKSGPGCGKSTLMKQLAQKAEQQGQSIEWVHCASDPDSLDGVVFLGRRAAIVDATAPHVLEPDAPGADEIVVSLYHTIRAEALAPHREEVKALFRRNAQLRARAARYVASAGSLLLDSRRAEACSTNFEKVRRYVKRLCTRVLPRCPDDCSPSEELRLLSAITPKGMVFYKGTVQALADRCIVFRDDYGAVSRLLLELIRAEALARGYHIITCPCAMHPEDKIDHILIPSLRLAFLTDNSWHPVQLPGVQAVRCTRFLDRENLARCRARLRFNERAANELLEQAVALMAQAKSCHDELETYYRAAVDFESVNAEVQKCAEMLQL
;
A
#
# COMPACT_ATOMS: atom_id res chain seq x y z
N MET A 1 -13.30 -30.78 8.73
CA MET A 1 -13.64 -29.36 8.51
C MET A 1 -12.61 -28.53 9.26
N MET A 2 -11.58 -28.03 8.58
CA MET A 2 -10.67 -27.05 9.18
C MET A 2 -11.48 -25.75 9.38
N GLN A 3 -11.59 -25.30 10.62
CA GLN A 3 -12.05 -23.94 10.91
C GLN A 3 -11.06 -22.98 10.25
N THR A 4 -11.45 -22.39 9.15
CA THR A 4 -10.76 -21.25 8.56
C THR A 4 -10.92 -20.11 9.54
N THR A 5 -9.95 -19.90 10.41
CA THR A 5 -9.85 -18.69 11.22
C THR A 5 -9.90 -17.49 10.24
N SER A 6 -10.91 -16.66 10.40
CA SER A 6 -11.07 -15.39 9.70
C SER A 6 -9.74 -14.63 9.77
N LYS A 7 -9.12 -14.37 8.62
CA LYS A 7 -7.86 -13.63 8.56
C LYS A 7 -8.16 -12.20 8.17
N THR A 8 -7.81 -11.30 9.08
CA THR A 8 -7.84 -9.87 8.82
C THR A 8 -6.41 -9.40 8.54
N VAL A 9 -6.22 -8.67 7.44
CA VAL A 9 -4.92 -8.15 7.00
C VAL A 9 -5.04 -6.68 6.61
N ASP A 10 -3.93 -5.95 6.75
CA ASP A 10 -3.84 -4.52 6.53
C ASP A 10 -2.89 -4.23 5.38
N PHE A 11 -3.33 -3.40 4.42
CA PHE A 11 -2.53 -2.95 3.29
C PHE A 11 -2.81 -1.47 2.96
N PHE A 12 -1.97 -0.89 2.14
CA PHE A 12 -2.29 0.29 1.36
C PHE A 12 -2.51 -0.11 -0.10
N LEU A 13 -3.38 0.62 -0.80
CA LEU A 13 -3.52 0.55 -2.27
C LEU A 13 -3.12 1.86 -2.96
N GLY A 14 -2.67 2.84 -2.21
CA GLY A 14 -2.19 4.09 -2.75
C GLY A 14 -1.13 4.72 -1.88
N ALA A 15 -0.14 5.36 -2.49
CA ALA A 15 0.91 6.08 -1.78
C ALA A 15 1.45 7.26 -2.60
N THR A 16 2.01 8.25 -1.91
CA THR A 16 2.82 9.29 -2.54
C THR A 16 4.19 8.73 -2.87
N THR A 17 4.58 8.78 -4.15
CA THR A 17 5.86 8.32 -4.68
C THR A 17 6.65 9.48 -5.27
N PRO A 18 7.93 9.32 -5.64
CA PRO A 18 8.70 10.32 -6.37
C PRO A 18 8.06 10.79 -7.69
N ALA A 19 7.26 9.93 -8.33
CA ALA A 19 6.53 10.26 -9.56
C ALA A 19 5.13 10.84 -9.32
N GLY A 20 4.76 11.11 -8.07
CA GLY A 20 3.43 11.55 -7.66
C GLY A 20 2.63 10.46 -6.96
N PHE A 21 1.31 10.61 -6.90
CA PHE A 21 0.45 9.58 -6.32
C PHE A 21 0.40 8.35 -7.24
N LYS A 22 0.63 7.16 -6.67
CA LYS A 22 0.49 5.87 -7.35
C LYS A 22 -0.56 5.03 -6.63
N GLY A 23 -1.58 4.60 -7.37
CA GLY A 23 -2.65 3.73 -6.87
C GLY A 23 -2.65 2.35 -7.53
N TYR A 24 -3.10 1.35 -6.79
CA TYR A 24 -3.25 -0.05 -7.21
C TYR A 24 -4.72 -0.49 -7.18
N PHE A 25 -5.66 0.46 -7.25
CA PHE A 25 -7.10 0.19 -7.33
C PHE A 25 -7.49 -0.44 -8.67
N GLU A 26 -6.83 -0.03 -9.77
CA GLU A 26 -7.03 -0.63 -11.09
C GLU A 26 -6.60 -2.11 -11.16
N PRO A 27 -5.43 -2.52 -10.65
CA PRO A 27 -5.09 -3.93 -10.50
C PRO A 27 -6.11 -4.72 -9.68
N LEU A 28 -6.58 -4.17 -8.55
CA LEU A 28 -7.63 -4.79 -7.73
C LEU A 28 -8.92 -5.00 -8.53
N ARG A 29 -9.38 -3.97 -9.26
CA ARG A 29 -10.58 -4.03 -10.11
C ARG A 29 -10.51 -5.14 -11.17
N ARG A 30 -9.32 -5.40 -11.70
CA ARG A 30 -9.07 -6.42 -12.74
C ARG A 30 -8.86 -7.83 -12.19
N GLU A 31 -8.89 -8.03 -10.89
CA GLU A 31 -8.84 -9.36 -10.31
C GLU A 31 -10.07 -10.18 -10.76
N PRO A 32 -9.92 -11.44 -11.16
CA PRO A 32 -11.03 -12.24 -11.69
C PRO A 32 -12.23 -12.30 -10.75
N GLY A 33 -13.42 -11.92 -11.22
CA GLY A 33 -14.66 -11.94 -10.46
C GLY A 33 -14.78 -10.87 -9.35
N MET A 34 -13.93 -9.85 -9.36
CA MET A 34 -13.97 -8.75 -8.40
C MET A 34 -15.13 -7.79 -8.72
N GLN A 35 -16.07 -7.64 -7.80
CA GLN A 35 -17.12 -6.62 -7.87
C GLN A 35 -16.71 -5.38 -7.08
N MET A 36 -16.77 -4.20 -7.71
CA MET A 36 -16.32 -2.95 -7.10
C MET A 36 -17.50 -2.06 -6.68
N TYR A 37 -17.46 -1.55 -5.45
CA TYR A 37 -18.35 -0.52 -4.95
C TYR A 37 -17.55 0.78 -4.82
N LEU A 38 -17.86 1.78 -5.67
CA LEU A 38 -17.10 3.01 -5.81
C LEU A 38 -17.78 4.14 -5.04
N ILE A 39 -17.24 4.51 -3.87
CA ILE A 39 -17.82 5.60 -3.07
C ILE A 39 -17.43 6.95 -3.66
N LYS A 40 -18.43 7.78 -3.95
CA LYS A 40 -18.27 9.17 -4.40
C LYS A 40 -18.83 10.11 -3.34
N SER A 41 -17.97 10.98 -2.76
CA SER A 41 -18.38 11.89 -1.69
C SER A 41 -17.40 13.02 -1.45
N GLY A 42 -17.76 13.96 -0.57
CA GLY A 42 -16.86 14.97 -0.01
C GLY A 42 -16.00 14.44 1.16
N PRO A 43 -15.09 15.27 1.69
CA PRO A 43 -14.38 14.99 2.93
C PRO A 43 -15.37 14.95 4.10
N GLY A 44 -15.07 14.18 5.16
CA GLY A 44 -15.89 14.13 6.37
C GLY A 44 -17.31 13.57 6.24
N CYS A 45 -17.69 13.04 5.07
CA CYS A 45 -19.05 12.52 4.80
C CYS A 45 -19.25 11.06 5.23
N GLY A 46 -18.42 10.53 6.11
CA GLY A 46 -18.64 9.20 6.69
C GLY A 46 -18.13 8.02 5.85
N LYS A 47 -17.38 8.21 4.74
CA LYS A 47 -16.86 7.12 3.89
C LYS A 47 -16.13 6.03 4.68
N SER A 48 -15.12 6.41 5.45
CA SER A 48 -14.34 5.46 6.26
C SER A 48 -15.20 4.76 7.32
N THR A 49 -16.17 5.46 7.93
CA THR A 49 -17.11 4.88 8.88
C THR A 49 -18.03 3.86 8.23
N LEU A 50 -18.56 4.17 7.03
CA LEU A 50 -19.35 3.25 6.22
C LEU A 50 -18.56 1.97 5.94
N MET A 51 -17.33 2.09 5.45
CA MET A 51 -16.46 0.95 5.18
C MET A 51 -16.16 0.13 6.44
N LYS A 52 -15.88 0.78 7.58
CA LYS A 52 -15.67 0.11 8.88
C LYS A 52 -16.88 -0.67 9.35
N GLN A 53 -18.09 -0.12 9.22
CA GLN A 53 -19.31 -0.80 9.59
C GLN A 53 -19.59 -2.04 8.74
N LEU A 54 -19.39 -1.96 7.43
CA LEU A 54 -19.52 -3.11 6.54
C LEU A 54 -18.49 -4.20 6.84
N ALA A 55 -17.23 -3.80 7.07
CA ALA A 55 -16.18 -4.72 7.44
C ALA A 55 -16.50 -5.46 8.75
N GLN A 56 -16.95 -4.74 9.78
CA GLN A 56 -17.34 -5.34 11.06
C GLN A 56 -18.49 -6.34 10.92
N LYS A 57 -19.50 -6.04 10.08
CA LYS A 57 -20.57 -7.00 9.79
C LYS A 57 -20.03 -8.28 9.12
N ALA A 58 -19.11 -8.14 8.17
CA ALA A 58 -18.48 -9.28 7.50
C ALA A 58 -17.63 -10.11 8.49
N GLU A 59 -16.86 -9.48 9.37
CA GLU A 59 -16.10 -10.16 10.42
C GLU A 59 -16.98 -10.95 11.38
N GLN A 60 -18.15 -10.37 11.77
CA GLN A 60 -19.14 -11.07 12.59
C GLN A 60 -19.71 -12.31 11.91
N GLN A 61 -19.74 -12.33 10.58
CA GLN A 61 -20.07 -13.52 9.78
C GLN A 61 -18.90 -14.48 9.56
N GLY A 62 -17.73 -14.23 10.16
CA GLY A 62 -16.53 -15.06 10.03
C GLY A 62 -15.82 -14.91 8.69
N GLN A 63 -16.06 -13.83 7.95
CA GLN A 63 -15.38 -13.58 6.66
C GLN A 63 -13.99 -13.03 6.86
N SER A 64 -13.08 -13.38 5.93
CA SER A 64 -11.75 -12.79 5.84
C SER A 64 -11.79 -11.45 5.12
N ILE A 65 -11.12 -10.45 5.67
CA ILE A 65 -11.15 -9.07 5.21
C ILE A 65 -9.75 -8.55 5.01
N GLU A 66 -9.59 -7.71 3.98
CA GLU A 66 -8.42 -6.88 3.79
C GLU A 66 -8.81 -5.41 4.04
N TRP A 67 -8.20 -4.80 5.04
CA TRP A 67 -8.32 -3.38 5.34
C TRP A 67 -7.35 -2.60 4.46
N VAL A 68 -7.88 -1.67 3.66
CA VAL A 68 -7.09 -0.79 2.82
C VAL A 68 -7.02 0.57 3.47
N HIS A 69 -5.88 0.87 4.08
CA HIS A 69 -5.66 2.12 4.80
C HIS A 69 -5.28 3.28 3.87
N CYS A 70 -5.64 4.49 4.28
CA CYS A 70 -5.25 5.70 3.57
C CYS A 70 -3.83 6.12 3.92
N ALA A 71 -2.95 6.28 2.92
CA ALA A 71 -1.59 6.76 3.17
C ALA A 71 -1.54 8.24 3.64
N SER A 72 -2.59 9.01 3.39
CA SER A 72 -2.72 10.40 3.87
C SER A 72 -3.27 10.48 5.30
N ASP A 73 -3.92 9.42 5.78
CA ASP A 73 -4.43 9.27 7.15
C ASP A 73 -4.52 7.78 7.51
N PRO A 74 -3.47 7.17 8.08
CA PRO A 74 -3.45 5.73 8.36
C PRO A 74 -4.52 5.21 9.33
N ASP A 75 -5.22 6.09 10.03
CA ASP A 75 -6.35 5.74 10.90
C ASP A 75 -7.69 5.69 10.13
N SER A 76 -7.67 6.16 8.88
CA SER A 76 -8.79 6.14 7.95
C SER A 76 -8.62 5.04 6.90
N LEU A 77 -9.70 4.74 6.16
CA LEU A 77 -9.71 3.72 5.11
C LEU A 77 -9.91 4.35 3.74
N ASP A 78 -9.19 3.83 2.77
CA ASP A 78 -9.42 4.04 1.34
C ASP A 78 -10.23 2.87 0.73
N GLY A 79 -10.37 1.73 1.45
CA GLY A 79 -11.17 0.61 1.00
C GLY A 79 -11.27 -0.53 1.99
N VAL A 80 -12.11 -1.51 1.64
CA VAL A 80 -12.22 -2.82 2.28
C VAL A 80 -12.43 -3.86 1.19
N VAL A 81 -11.66 -4.95 1.23
CA VAL A 81 -11.84 -6.10 0.33
C VAL A 81 -12.43 -7.27 1.11
N PHE A 82 -13.56 -7.79 0.64
CA PHE A 82 -14.27 -8.95 1.17
C PHE A 82 -13.79 -10.19 0.41
N LEU A 83 -12.73 -10.84 0.90
CA LEU A 83 -12.02 -11.88 0.17
C LEU A 83 -12.92 -13.07 -0.23
N GLY A 84 -13.80 -13.50 0.67
CA GLY A 84 -14.72 -14.61 0.42
C GLY A 84 -15.83 -14.31 -0.60
N ARG A 85 -16.12 -13.02 -0.84
CA ARG A 85 -17.16 -12.56 -1.77
C ARG A 85 -16.62 -12.05 -3.09
N ARG A 86 -15.29 -11.87 -3.18
CA ARG A 86 -14.64 -11.21 -4.31
C ARG A 86 -15.27 -9.84 -4.61
N ALA A 87 -15.47 -9.07 -3.57
CA ALA A 87 -16.02 -7.74 -3.64
C ALA A 87 -15.14 -6.75 -2.90
N ALA A 88 -15.08 -5.52 -3.36
CA ALA A 88 -14.36 -4.43 -2.69
C ALA A 88 -15.19 -3.15 -2.68
N ILE A 89 -15.17 -2.45 -1.55
CA ILE A 89 -15.71 -1.11 -1.44
C ILE A 89 -14.56 -0.13 -1.24
N VAL A 90 -14.45 0.89 -2.10
CA VAL A 90 -13.31 1.79 -2.12
C VAL A 90 -13.72 3.25 -2.23
N ASP A 91 -12.91 4.13 -1.65
CA ASP A 91 -13.01 5.57 -1.89
C ASP A 91 -12.55 5.85 -3.34
N ALA A 92 -13.47 6.30 -4.18
CA ALA A 92 -13.23 6.63 -5.58
C ALA A 92 -13.16 8.15 -5.82
N THR A 93 -12.79 8.93 -4.78
CA THR A 93 -12.60 10.38 -4.85
C THR A 93 -11.11 10.73 -4.96
N ALA A 94 -10.78 11.99 -5.29
CA ALA A 94 -9.39 12.41 -5.41
C ALA A 94 -8.61 12.19 -4.09
N PRO A 95 -7.38 11.67 -4.14
CA PRO A 95 -6.53 11.43 -5.32
C PRO A 95 -6.76 10.08 -6.03
N HIS A 96 -7.63 9.19 -5.53
CA HIS A 96 -7.89 7.83 -6.02
C HIS A 96 -9.01 7.78 -7.07
N VAL A 97 -9.17 8.81 -7.89
CA VAL A 97 -10.30 8.89 -8.82
C VAL A 97 -10.42 7.60 -9.64
N LEU A 98 -11.52 6.89 -9.41
CA LEU A 98 -11.93 5.73 -10.18
C LEU A 98 -13.30 6.04 -10.79
N GLU A 99 -13.39 5.95 -12.12
CA GLU A 99 -14.66 6.00 -12.81
C GLU A 99 -15.05 4.58 -13.24
N PRO A 100 -16.34 4.22 -13.20
CA PRO A 100 -16.77 2.89 -13.59
C PRO A 100 -16.63 2.70 -15.11
N ASP A 101 -16.08 1.54 -15.51
CA ASP A 101 -16.03 1.13 -16.91
C ASP A 101 -17.37 0.48 -17.36
N ALA A 102 -18.01 -0.28 -16.44
CA ALA A 102 -19.28 -0.95 -16.67
C ALA A 102 -20.26 -0.70 -15.51
N PRO A 103 -20.80 0.55 -15.39
CA PRO A 103 -21.64 0.93 -14.25
C PRO A 103 -22.91 0.08 -14.17
N GLY A 104 -23.14 -0.48 -12.99
CA GLY A 104 -24.28 -1.35 -12.69
C GLY A 104 -24.10 -2.82 -13.08
N ALA A 105 -23.03 -3.16 -13.84
CA ALA A 105 -22.67 -4.56 -14.12
C ALA A 105 -21.59 -5.02 -13.14
N ASP A 106 -20.33 -4.60 -13.35
CA ASP A 106 -19.20 -4.97 -12.51
C ASP A 106 -18.89 -3.93 -11.42
N GLU A 107 -19.34 -2.66 -11.63
CA GLU A 107 -19.08 -1.59 -10.69
C GLU A 107 -20.37 -0.88 -10.27
N ILE A 108 -20.52 -0.70 -8.97
CA ILE A 108 -21.67 -0.03 -8.35
C ILE A 108 -21.18 1.30 -7.77
N VAL A 109 -21.76 2.42 -8.24
CA VAL A 109 -21.45 3.74 -7.69
C VAL A 109 -22.31 3.99 -6.45
N VAL A 110 -21.64 4.19 -5.31
CA VAL A 110 -22.26 4.57 -4.03
C VAL A 110 -22.03 6.06 -3.83
N SER A 111 -23.05 6.86 -4.17
CA SER A 111 -22.97 8.32 -4.07
C SER A 111 -23.49 8.80 -2.72
N LEU A 112 -22.65 9.50 -1.96
CA LEU A 112 -23.04 10.19 -0.73
C LEU A 112 -23.21 11.70 -0.93
N TYR A 113 -23.16 12.21 -2.17
CA TYR A 113 -23.33 13.66 -2.41
C TYR A 113 -24.71 14.17 -2.01
N HIS A 114 -25.75 13.35 -2.13
CA HIS A 114 -27.11 13.71 -1.74
C HIS A 114 -27.29 13.87 -0.22
N THR A 115 -26.37 13.37 0.60
CA THR A 115 -26.38 13.51 2.05
C THR A 115 -25.84 14.88 2.51
N ILE A 116 -25.24 15.67 1.59
CA ILE A 116 -24.64 16.96 1.90
C ILE A 116 -25.67 18.08 1.72
N ARG A 117 -25.98 18.80 2.78
CA ARG A 117 -26.84 19.99 2.76
C ARG A 117 -26.03 21.18 2.30
N ALA A 118 -26.15 21.54 1.02
CA ALA A 118 -25.36 22.59 0.38
C ALA A 118 -25.59 23.98 1.03
N GLU A 119 -26.78 24.25 1.51
CA GLU A 119 -27.15 25.45 2.22
C GLU A 119 -26.38 25.64 3.53
N ALA A 120 -26.00 24.57 4.21
CA ALA A 120 -25.18 24.61 5.42
C ALA A 120 -23.70 24.94 5.12
N LEU A 121 -23.21 24.63 3.94
CA LEU A 121 -21.85 24.96 3.48
C LEU A 121 -21.77 26.37 2.86
N ALA A 122 -22.88 26.93 2.38
CA ALA A 122 -22.89 28.19 1.65
C ALA A 122 -22.29 29.36 2.43
N PRO A 123 -22.53 29.55 3.75
CA PRO A 123 -21.91 30.60 4.54
C PRO A 123 -20.39 30.50 4.66
N HIS A 124 -19.84 29.26 4.56
CA HIS A 124 -18.42 28.94 4.76
C HIS A 124 -17.68 28.71 3.44
N ARG A 125 -18.27 29.15 2.31
CA ARG A 125 -17.73 28.86 0.96
C ARG A 125 -16.26 29.26 0.79
N GLU A 126 -15.89 30.45 1.23
CA GLU A 126 -14.54 30.96 0.98
C GLU A 126 -13.51 30.30 1.92
N GLU A 127 -13.87 30.01 3.17
CA GLU A 127 -13.05 29.25 4.10
C GLU A 127 -12.80 27.83 3.57
N VAL A 128 -13.84 27.14 3.15
CA VAL A 128 -13.76 25.79 2.57
C VAL A 128 -12.83 25.79 1.34
N LYS A 129 -13.01 26.74 0.41
CA LYS A 129 -12.15 26.87 -0.76
C LYS A 129 -10.69 27.18 -0.38
N ALA A 130 -10.47 28.01 0.64
CA ALA A 130 -9.13 28.36 1.11
C ALA A 130 -8.44 27.11 1.68
N LEU A 131 -9.14 26.28 2.46
CA LEU A 131 -8.63 25.03 3.01
C LEU A 131 -8.30 24.02 1.91
N PHE A 132 -9.16 23.87 0.90
CA PHE A 132 -8.84 23.01 -0.27
C PHE A 132 -7.55 23.47 -0.97
N ARG A 133 -7.41 24.78 -1.23
CA ARG A 133 -6.20 25.33 -1.87
C ARG A 133 -4.96 25.11 -1.00
N ARG A 134 -5.05 25.36 0.31
CA ARG A 134 -3.95 25.16 1.25
C ARG A 134 -3.54 23.68 1.33
N ASN A 135 -4.49 22.77 1.43
CA ASN A 135 -4.24 21.32 1.44
C ASN A 135 -3.51 20.87 0.16
N ALA A 136 -4.00 21.30 -1.02
CA ALA A 136 -3.37 21.01 -2.30
C ALA A 136 -1.92 21.54 -2.38
N GLN A 137 -1.66 22.75 -1.91
CA GLN A 137 -0.31 23.35 -1.86
C GLN A 137 0.64 22.56 -0.96
N LEU A 138 0.18 22.14 0.23
CA LEU A 138 0.97 21.36 1.19
C LEU A 138 1.31 19.99 0.59
N ARG A 139 0.33 19.29 -0.02
CA ARG A 139 0.54 18.00 -0.71
C ARG A 139 1.53 18.13 -1.88
N ALA A 140 1.36 19.14 -2.72
CA ALA A 140 2.27 19.38 -3.84
C ALA A 140 3.70 19.68 -3.37
N ARG A 141 3.86 20.38 -2.24
CA ARG A 141 5.17 20.63 -1.64
C ARG A 141 5.79 19.37 -1.06
N ALA A 142 5.02 18.56 -0.33
CA ALA A 142 5.46 17.26 0.17
C ALA A 142 5.93 16.34 -0.96
N ALA A 143 5.16 16.25 -2.05
CA ALA A 143 5.51 15.45 -3.23
C ALA A 143 6.85 15.86 -3.84
N ARG A 144 7.18 17.17 -3.89
CA ARG A 144 8.50 17.62 -4.36
C ARG A 144 9.66 17.15 -3.48
N TYR A 145 9.47 17.13 -2.15
CA TYR A 145 10.49 16.59 -1.23
C TYR A 145 10.66 15.08 -1.42
N VAL A 146 9.56 14.33 -1.56
CA VAL A 146 9.60 12.89 -1.86
C VAL A 146 10.30 12.63 -3.19
N ALA A 147 10.04 13.42 -4.23
CA ALA A 147 10.70 13.30 -5.54
C ALA A 147 12.21 13.54 -5.44
N SER A 148 12.63 14.57 -4.69
CA SER A 148 14.05 14.87 -4.48
C SER A 148 14.75 13.76 -3.69
N ALA A 149 14.15 13.24 -2.63
CA ALA A 149 14.66 12.11 -1.87
C ALA A 149 14.77 10.85 -2.76
N GLY A 150 13.74 10.56 -3.55
CA GLY A 150 13.73 9.44 -4.48
C GLY A 150 14.87 9.50 -5.50
N SER A 151 15.19 10.69 -6.01
CA SER A 151 16.33 10.88 -6.91
C SER A 151 17.66 10.49 -6.26
N LEU A 152 17.89 10.87 -5.01
CA LEU A 152 19.11 10.52 -4.25
C LEU A 152 19.18 9.03 -3.93
N LEU A 153 18.05 8.42 -3.54
CA LEU A 153 17.97 6.98 -3.29
C LEU A 153 18.19 6.17 -4.57
N LEU A 154 17.68 6.64 -5.71
CA LEU A 154 17.94 6.01 -7.02
C LEU A 154 19.43 6.09 -7.39
N ASP A 155 20.07 7.21 -7.11
CA ASP A 155 21.50 7.39 -7.34
C ASP A 155 22.35 6.42 -6.49
N SER A 156 21.99 6.25 -5.21
CA SER A 156 22.63 5.28 -4.32
C SER A 156 22.44 3.84 -4.81
N ARG A 157 21.22 3.49 -5.24
CA ARG A 157 20.92 2.17 -5.81
C ARG A 157 21.75 1.88 -7.08
N ARG A 158 21.91 2.88 -7.96
CA ARG A 158 22.75 2.75 -9.16
C ARG A 158 24.24 2.52 -8.80
N ALA A 159 24.74 3.24 -7.81
CA ALA A 159 26.11 3.04 -7.33
C ALA A 159 26.34 1.64 -6.76
N GLU A 160 25.38 1.11 -5.98
CA GLU A 160 25.42 -0.26 -5.47
C GLU A 160 25.31 -1.30 -6.60
N ALA A 161 24.44 -1.05 -7.60
CA ALA A 161 24.28 -1.95 -8.74
C ALA A 161 25.58 -2.17 -9.51
N CYS A 162 26.41 -1.12 -9.69
CA CYS A 162 27.74 -1.23 -10.30
C CYS A 162 28.70 -2.12 -9.50
N SER A 163 28.44 -2.34 -8.22
CA SER A 163 29.25 -3.20 -7.34
C SER A 163 28.63 -4.58 -7.12
N THR A 164 27.47 -4.87 -7.72
CA THR A 164 26.73 -6.11 -7.48
C THR A 164 27.22 -7.26 -8.35
N ASN A 165 27.50 -8.40 -7.73
CA ASN A 165 27.85 -9.63 -8.43
C ASN A 165 26.56 -10.40 -8.80
N PHE A 166 26.05 -10.17 -10.01
CA PHE A 166 24.82 -10.77 -10.53
C PHE A 166 24.84 -12.30 -10.54
N GLU A 167 25.94 -12.92 -10.93
CA GLU A 167 26.06 -14.39 -10.97
C GLU A 167 25.97 -15.01 -9.57
N LYS A 168 26.49 -14.32 -8.57
CA LYS A 168 26.40 -14.76 -7.17
C LYS A 168 24.96 -14.65 -6.66
N VAL A 169 24.24 -13.58 -7.05
CA VAL A 169 22.80 -13.41 -6.74
C VAL A 169 21.98 -14.52 -7.40
N ARG A 170 22.14 -14.75 -8.70
CA ARG A 170 21.38 -15.79 -9.45
C ARG A 170 21.60 -17.18 -8.86
N ARG A 171 22.84 -17.55 -8.56
CA ARG A 171 23.16 -18.83 -7.94
C ARG A 171 22.56 -18.96 -6.55
N TYR A 172 22.53 -17.87 -5.78
CA TYR A 172 21.92 -17.86 -4.47
C TYR A 172 20.40 -18.06 -4.57
N VAL A 173 19.70 -17.31 -5.44
CA VAL A 173 18.24 -17.41 -5.64
C VAL A 173 17.86 -18.82 -6.08
N LYS A 174 18.57 -19.39 -7.07
CA LYS A 174 18.32 -20.78 -7.53
C LYS A 174 18.34 -21.77 -6.37
N ARG A 175 19.38 -21.72 -5.52
CA ARG A 175 19.49 -22.61 -4.34
C ARG A 175 18.43 -22.31 -3.28
N LEU A 176 18.13 -21.04 -3.06
CA LEU A 176 17.10 -20.63 -2.10
C LEU A 176 15.72 -21.15 -2.54
N CYS A 177 15.31 -20.86 -3.77
CA CYS A 177 14.01 -21.27 -4.32
C CYS A 177 13.87 -22.80 -4.39
N THR A 178 14.93 -23.53 -4.74
CA THR A 178 14.90 -25.01 -4.69
C THR A 178 14.59 -25.53 -3.29
N ARG A 179 15.07 -24.84 -2.26
CA ARG A 179 14.88 -25.27 -0.87
C ARG A 179 13.53 -24.86 -0.27
N VAL A 180 12.99 -23.69 -0.66
CA VAL A 180 11.86 -23.07 0.04
C VAL A 180 10.59 -22.96 -0.81
N LEU A 181 10.69 -23.17 -2.13
CA LEU A 181 9.58 -23.16 -3.06
C LEU A 181 9.49 -24.54 -3.74
N PRO A 182 8.86 -25.56 -3.12
CA PRO A 182 8.58 -26.81 -3.80
C PRO A 182 7.72 -26.54 -5.05
N ARG A 183 7.61 -27.49 -5.97
CA ARG A 183 6.68 -27.35 -7.09
C ARG A 183 5.25 -27.39 -6.54
N CYS A 184 4.41 -26.46 -6.97
CA CYS A 184 3.00 -26.51 -6.66
C CYS A 184 2.38 -27.76 -7.32
N PRO A 185 1.38 -28.42 -6.70
CA PRO A 185 0.60 -29.46 -7.38
C PRO A 185 0.01 -28.97 -8.72
N ASP A 186 -0.25 -29.88 -9.63
CA ASP A 186 -0.62 -29.57 -11.04
C ASP A 186 -1.90 -28.72 -11.20
N ASP A 187 -2.73 -28.59 -10.16
CA ASP A 187 -3.98 -27.80 -10.17
C ASP A 187 -3.77 -26.31 -9.81
N CYS A 188 -2.54 -25.86 -9.58
CA CYS A 188 -2.26 -24.46 -9.19
C CYS A 188 -2.09 -23.56 -10.42
N SER A 189 -2.94 -22.53 -10.53
CA SER A 189 -2.77 -21.45 -11.51
C SER A 189 -1.97 -20.31 -10.89
N PRO A 190 -0.83 -19.91 -11.48
CA PRO A 190 -0.06 -18.78 -10.97
C PRO A 190 -0.89 -17.51 -11.04
N SER A 191 -0.88 -16.73 -9.99
CA SER A 191 -1.53 -15.42 -9.95
C SER A 191 -0.77 -14.44 -9.08
N GLU A 192 -0.98 -13.17 -9.32
CA GLU A 192 -0.28 -12.11 -8.62
C GLU A 192 -1.26 -11.00 -8.23
N GLU A 193 -1.24 -10.62 -6.97
CA GLU A 193 -1.93 -9.46 -6.44
C GLU A 193 -0.93 -8.36 -6.09
N LEU A 194 -1.27 -7.11 -6.40
CA LEU A 194 -0.44 -5.95 -6.06
C LEU A 194 -1.03 -5.24 -4.85
N ARG A 195 -0.24 -5.17 -3.78
CA ARG A 195 -0.58 -4.48 -2.53
C ARG A 195 0.64 -3.69 -2.04
N LEU A 196 0.44 -2.74 -1.14
CA LEU A 196 1.53 -2.05 -0.46
C LEU A 196 1.50 -2.41 1.02
N LEU A 197 2.56 -3.03 1.53
CA LEU A 197 2.76 -3.25 2.99
C LEU A 197 3.24 -2.00 3.71
N SER A 198 3.79 -1.05 2.97
CA SER A 198 4.36 0.17 3.53
C SER A 198 4.09 1.38 2.67
N ALA A 199 3.97 2.53 3.33
CA ALA A 199 3.84 3.83 2.69
C ALA A 199 4.45 4.95 3.56
N ILE A 200 4.86 6.05 2.91
CA ILE A 200 5.18 7.30 3.61
C ILE A 200 3.87 7.98 3.96
N THR A 201 3.70 8.30 5.24
CA THR A 201 2.47 8.85 5.81
C THR A 201 2.77 10.08 6.66
N PRO A 202 1.76 10.82 7.15
CA PRO A 202 1.94 11.86 8.15
C PRO A 202 2.62 11.41 9.46
N LYS A 203 2.64 10.09 9.73
CA LYS A 203 3.29 9.46 10.90
C LYS A 203 4.70 8.94 10.58
N GLY A 204 5.25 9.24 9.40
CA GLY A 204 6.48 8.67 8.87
C GLY A 204 6.23 7.43 8.03
N MET A 205 7.25 6.56 7.91
CA MET A 205 7.12 5.27 7.24
C MET A 205 6.29 4.33 8.10
N VAL A 206 5.15 3.90 7.57
CA VAL A 206 4.30 2.88 8.19
C VAL A 206 4.50 1.56 7.47
N PHE A 207 4.65 0.47 8.23
CA PHE A 207 4.79 -0.90 7.74
C PHE A 207 3.85 -1.83 8.51
N TYR A 208 2.99 -2.55 7.82
CA TYR A 208 1.99 -3.45 8.42
C TYR A 208 2.61 -4.82 8.75
N LYS A 209 3.38 -4.88 9.85
CA LYS A 209 3.99 -6.12 10.35
C LYS A 209 2.95 -7.19 10.74
N GLY A 210 1.76 -6.78 11.21
CA GLY A 210 0.66 -7.68 11.56
C GLY A 210 0.20 -8.52 10.38
N THR A 211 0.11 -7.92 9.20
CA THR A 211 -0.21 -8.62 7.94
C THR A 211 0.81 -9.70 7.61
N VAL A 212 2.11 -9.38 7.74
CA VAL A 212 3.16 -10.38 7.51
C VAL A 212 3.02 -11.55 8.49
N GLN A 213 2.79 -11.29 9.77
CA GLN A 213 2.59 -12.32 10.80
C GLN A 213 1.32 -13.14 10.58
N ALA A 214 0.25 -12.53 10.06
CA ALA A 214 -0.98 -13.24 9.72
C ALA A 214 -0.82 -14.17 8.51
N LEU A 215 0.01 -13.78 7.51
CA LEU A 215 0.16 -14.51 6.26
C LEU A 215 1.39 -15.42 6.21
N ALA A 216 2.40 -15.22 7.06
CA ALA A 216 3.66 -15.96 7.00
C ALA A 216 4.16 -16.38 8.39
N ASP A 217 4.55 -17.65 8.51
CA ASP A 217 5.24 -18.18 9.68
C ASP A 217 6.76 -18.12 9.51
N ARG A 218 7.21 -18.06 8.26
CA ARG A 218 8.61 -17.98 7.89
C ARG A 218 8.89 -16.71 7.10
N CYS A 219 9.83 -15.89 7.60
CA CYS A 219 10.26 -14.67 6.96
C CYS A 219 11.75 -14.72 6.59
N ILE A 220 12.06 -14.44 5.33
CA ILE A 220 13.43 -14.26 4.84
C ILE A 220 13.63 -12.79 4.55
N VAL A 221 14.51 -12.14 5.31
CA VAL A 221 14.72 -10.69 5.28
C VAL A 221 16.05 -10.35 4.62
N PHE A 222 16.00 -9.63 3.54
CA PHE A 222 17.17 -9.12 2.82
C PHE A 222 17.55 -7.74 3.36
N ARG A 223 18.65 -7.68 4.12
CA ARG A 223 19.21 -6.42 4.63
C ARG A 223 20.04 -5.76 3.54
N ASP A 224 19.50 -4.68 2.99
CA ASP A 224 20.01 -4.02 1.80
C ASP A 224 19.81 -2.50 1.88
N ASP A 225 20.86 -1.79 2.25
CA ASP A 225 20.78 -0.36 2.56
C ASP A 225 20.44 0.51 1.33
N TYR A 226 20.84 0.09 0.13
CA TYR A 226 20.63 0.88 -1.09
C TYR A 226 19.66 0.27 -2.09
N GLY A 227 19.32 -1.00 -1.94
CA GLY A 227 18.20 -1.63 -2.61
C GLY A 227 18.49 -2.23 -3.99
N ALA A 228 19.74 -2.28 -4.47
CA ALA A 228 20.06 -2.86 -5.76
C ALA A 228 20.09 -4.40 -5.72
N VAL A 229 20.63 -4.96 -4.65
CA VAL A 229 20.72 -6.41 -4.49
C VAL A 229 19.35 -7.01 -4.19
N SER A 230 18.57 -6.40 -3.26
CA SER A 230 17.23 -6.86 -2.91
C SER A 230 16.27 -6.78 -4.09
N ARG A 231 16.39 -5.73 -4.93
CA ARG A 231 15.65 -5.62 -6.19
C ARG A 231 15.83 -6.88 -7.05
N LEU A 232 17.09 -7.26 -7.33
CA LEU A 232 17.41 -8.45 -8.13
C LEU A 232 16.94 -9.75 -7.47
N LEU A 233 17.14 -9.89 -6.16
CA LEU A 233 16.69 -11.06 -5.40
C LEU A 233 15.19 -11.26 -5.53
N LEU A 234 14.41 -10.20 -5.29
CA LEU A 234 12.95 -10.27 -5.30
C LEU A 234 12.39 -10.43 -6.71
N GLU A 235 12.96 -9.78 -7.73
CA GLU A 235 12.56 -10.01 -9.13
C GLU A 235 12.74 -11.48 -9.55
N LEU A 236 13.89 -12.08 -9.22
CA LEU A 236 14.15 -13.48 -9.53
C LEU A 236 13.27 -14.44 -8.72
N ILE A 237 13.02 -14.14 -7.43
CA ILE A 237 12.15 -14.94 -6.57
C ILE A 237 10.71 -14.87 -7.07
N ARG A 238 10.22 -13.68 -7.47
CA ARG A 238 8.91 -13.48 -8.08
C ARG A 238 8.73 -14.37 -9.31
N ALA A 239 9.69 -14.29 -10.24
CA ALA A 239 9.67 -15.09 -11.46
C ALA A 239 9.65 -16.61 -11.15
N GLU A 240 10.47 -17.08 -10.22
CA GLU A 240 10.50 -18.49 -9.80
C GLU A 240 9.22 -18.93 -9.10
N ALA A 241 8.61 -18.09 -8.27
CA ALA A 241 7.36 -18.41 -7.59
C ALA A 241 6.20 -18.56 -8.58
N LEU A 242 6.05 -17.62 -9.51
CA LEU A 242 5.04 -17.69 -10.56
C LEU A 242 5.28 -18.89 -11.51
N ALA A 243 6.53 -19.13 -11.92
CA ALA A 243 6.87 -20.29 -12.77
C ALA A 243 6.59 -21.64 -12.11
N ARG A 244 6.50 -21.68 -10.77
CA ARG A 244 6.15 -22.88 -9.99
C ARG A 244 4.65 -22.99 -9.68
N GLY A 245 3.82 -22.05 -10.17
CA GLY A 245 2.37 -22.08 -10.04
C GLY A 245 1.82 -21.39 -8.78
N TYR A 246 2.63 -20.63 -8.03
CA TYR A 246 2.15 -20.00 -6.81
C TYR A 246 1.32 -18.73 -7.07
N HIS A 247 0.28 -18.55 -6.26
CA HIS A 247 -0.32 -17.26 -6.01
C HIS A 247 0.58 -16.45 -5.09
N ILE A 248 0.90 -15.21 -5.45
CA ILE A 248 1.77 -14.31 -4.68
C ILE A 248 1.14 -12.95 -4.48
N ILE A 249 1.45 -12.32 -3.35
CA ILE A 249 1.18 -10.91 -3.11
C ILE A 249 2.51 -10.17 -3.26
N THR A 250 2.62 -9.34 -4.28
CA THR A 250 3.79 -8.52 -4.57
C THR A 250 3.58 -7.12 -4.03
N CYS A 251 4.52 -6.65 -3.22
CA CYS A 251 4.50 -5.31 -2.65
C CYS A 251 5.59 -4.45 -3.29
N PRO A 252 5.22 -3.55 -4.22
CA PRO A 252 6.14 -2.59 -4.82
C PRO A 252 6.76 -1.65 -3.78
N CYS A 253 7.93 -1.13 -4.09
CA CYS A 253 8.63 -0.16 -3.25
C CYS A 253 7.90 1.19 -3.25
N ALA A 254 7.62 1.76 -2.09
CA ALA A 254 6.96 3.06 -1.99
C ALA A 254 7.74 4.19 -2.67
N MET A 255 9.08 4.10 -2.74
CA MET A 255 9.95 5.11 -3.37
C MET A 255 10.21 4.85 -4.86
N HIS A 256 10.13 3.61 -5.33
CA HIS A 256 10.43 3.23 -6.72
C HIS A 256 9.52 2.11 -7.19
N PRO A 257 8.19 2.33 -7.22
CA PRO A 257 7.23 1.26 -7.46
C PRO A 257 7.30 0.62 -8.84
N GLU A 258 7.79 1.36 -9.85
CA GLU A 258 7.93 0.85 -11.22
C GLU A 258 9.18 -0.04 -11.39
N ASP A 259 10.18 0.12 -10.50
CA ASP A 259 11.49 -0.46 -10.67
C ASP A 259 11.87 -1.50 -9.62
N LYS A 260 11.16 -1.53 -8.48
CA LYS A 260 11.58 -2.33 -7.33
C LYS A 260 10.40 -2.92 -6.58
N ILE A 261 10.53 -4.18 -6.24
CA ILE A 261 9.69 -4.88 -5.28
C ILE A 261 10.36 -4.79 -3.90
N ASP A 262 9.59 -4.47 -2.86
CA ASP A 262 10.08 -4.47 -1.48
C ASP A 262 9.74 -5.77 -0.75
N HIS A 263 8.58 -6.36 -1.03
CA HIS A 263 8.17 -7.59 -0.36
C HIS A 263 7.41 -8.52 -1.31
N ILE A 264 7.50 -9.82 -1.03
CA ILE A 264 6.70 -10.87 -1.65
C ILE A 264 6.17 -11.77 -0.54
N LEU A 265 4.85 -12.00 -0.53
CA LEU A 265 4.21 -12.96 0.35
C LEU A 265 3.66 -14.12 -0.49
N ILE A 266 3.84 -15.34 0.01
CA ILE A 266 3.29 -16.57 -0.60
C ILE A 266 2.42 -17.23 0.46
N PRO A 267 1.12 -16.86 0.54
CA PRO A 267 0.25 -17.27 1.65
C PRO A 267 0.09 -18.80 1.77
N SER A 268 0.06 -19.51 0.64
CA SER A 268 -0.05 -20.98 0.60
C SER A 268 1.15 -21.71 1.24
N LEU A 269 2.32 -21.08 1.23
CA LEU A 269 3.53 -21.59 1.88
C LEU A 269 3.80 -20.96 3.26
N ARG A 270 2.95 -20.03 3.68
CA ARG A 270 3.17 -19.22 4.89
C ARG A 270 4.59 -18.62 4.92
N LEU A 271 5.03 -18.10 3.75
CA LEU A 271 6.39 -17.63 3.50
C LEU A 271 6.38 -16.17 3.04
N ALA A 272 7.26 -15.35 3.61
CA ALA A 272 7.50 -13.98 3.18
C ALA A 272 8.97 -13.73 2.84
N PHE A 273 9.20 -12.97 1.79
CA PHE A 273 10.49 -12.37 1.45
C PHE A 273 10.38 -10.86 1.59
N LEU A 274 11.21 -10.27 2.44
CA LEU A 274 11.11 -8.88 2.84
C LEU A 274 12.43 -8.15 2.63
N THR A 275 12.38 -6.86 2.28
CA THR A 275 13.55 -5.96 2.29
C THR A 275 13.57 -5.18 3.60
N ASP A 276 14.75 -5.03 4.19
CA ASP A 276 15.03 -4.27 5.41
C ASP A 276 16.19 -3.30 5.16
N ASN A 277 16.00 -2.03 5.51
CA ASN A 277 17.00 -0.97 5.42
C ASN A 277 16.80 0.09 6.52
N SER A 278 17.65 1.10 6.58
CA SER A 278 17.67 2.09 7.65
C SER A 278 16.40 2.94 7.77
N TRP A 279 15.74 3.23 6.66
CA TRP A 279 14.53 4.05 6.62
C TRP A 279 13.24 3.22 6.49
N HIS A 280 13.36 1.93 6.22
CA HIS A 280 12.26 0.95 6.16
C HIS A 280 12.63 -0.29 6.99
N PRO A 281 12.72 -0.17 8.34
CA PRO A 281 13.15 -1.27 9.19
C PRO A 281 12.05 -2.32 9.35
N VAL A 282 12.42 -3.58 9.14
CA VAL A 282 11.56 -4.75 9.37
C VAL A 282 11.90 -5.36 10.71
N GLN A 283 11.08 -5.07 11.72
CA GLN A 283 11.24 -5.58 13.09
C GLN A 283 10.27 -6.74 13.34
N LEU A 284 10.68 -7.95 12.96
CA LEU A 284 9.92 -9.17 13.16
C LEU A 284 10.79 -10.19 13.92
N PRO A 285 10.23 -10.95 14.89
CA PRO A 285 10.96 -12.01 15.57
C PRO A 285 11.18 -13.23 14.65
N GLY A 286 12.22 -14.00 14.93
CA GLY A 286 12.45 -15.30 14.28
C GLY A 286 12.79 -15.26 12.78
N VAL A 287 13.19 -14.09 12.23
CA VAL A 287 13.48 -13.95 10.82
C VAL A 287 14.81 -14.56 10.40
N GLN A 288 14.88 -15.13 9.20
CA GLN A 288 16.13 -15.52 8.56
C GLN A 288 16.72 -14.30 7.84
N ALA A 289 17.66 -13.60 8.46
CA ALA A 289 18.29 -12.42 7.85
C ALA A 289 19.40 -12.81 6.86
N VAL A 290 19.41 -12.13 5.71
CA VAL A 290 20.42 -12.25 4.66
C VAL A 290 21.03 -10.90 4.42
N ARG A 291 22.32 -10.73 4.77
CA ARG A 291 23.05 -9.48 4.50
C ARG A 291 23.42 -9.39 3.02
N CYS A 292 22.90 -8.37 2.33
CA CYS A 292 23.11 -8.17 0.89
C CYS A 292 24.56 -7.78 0.55
N THR A 293 25.31 -7.23 1.51
CA THR A 293 26.74 -6.93 1.34
C THR A 293 27.61 -8.12 0.91
N ARG A 294 27.14 -9.35 1.13
CA ARG A 294 27.81 -10.59 0.66
C ARG A 294 27.84 -10.72 -0.86
N PHE A 295 26.98 -10.00 -1.57
CA PHE A 295 26.86 -10.03 -3.04
C PHE A 295 27.59 -8.87 -3.71
N LEU A 296 28.22 -7.99 -2.92
CA LEU A 296 28.89 -6.79 -3.41
C LEU A 296 30.40 -6.95 -3.51
N ASP A 297 30.97 -6.26 -4.48
CA ASP A 297 32.38 -5.91 -4.50
C ASP A 297 32.63 -4.75 -3.52
N ARG A 298 33.27 -5.05 -2.41
CA ARG A 298 33.48 -4.08 -1.32
C ARG A 298 34.44 -2.96 -1.68
N GLU A 299 35.47 -3.24 -2.52
CA GLU A 299 36.43 -2.24 -2.95
C GLU A 299 35.78 -1.21 -3.87
N ASN A 300 34.98 -1.69 -4.82
CA ASN A 300 34.26 -0.84 -5.74
C ASN A 300 33.22 0.03 -4.99
N LEU A 301 32.45 -0.56 -4.08
CA LEU A 301 31.47 0.18 -3.27
C LEU A 301 32.14 1.22 -2.35
N ALA A 302 33.35 0.91 -1.82
CA ALA A 302 34.09 1.83 -0.95
C ALA A 302 34.46 3.14 -1.66
N ARG A 303 34.68 3.12 -2.98
CA ARG A 303 34.93 4.33 -3.79
C ARG A 303 33.74 5.30 -3.80
N CYS A 304 32.53 4.79 -3.63
CA CYS A 304 31.29 5.59 -3.61
C CYS A 304 30.86 6.00 -2.20
N ARG A 305 31.57 5.60 -1.14
CA ARG A 305 31.13 5.75 0.27
C ARG A 305 30.75 7.18 0.66
N ALA A 306 31.51 8.18 0.25
CA ALA A 306 31.23 9.58 0.56
C ALA A 306 29.90 10.04 -0.07
N ARG A 307 29.68 9.68 -1.34
CA ARG A 307 28.45 9.95 -2.09
C ARG A 307 27.26 9.24 -1.46
N LEU A 308 27.38 7.98 -1.13
CA LEU A 308 26.30 7.18 -0.51
C LEU A 308 25.87 7.76 0.85
N ARG A 309 26.84 8.14 1.70
CA ARG A 309 26.55 8.81 2.99
C ARG A 309 25.90 10.18 2.83
N PHE A 310 26.29 10.93 1.81
CA PHE A 310 25.64 12.22 1.51
C PHE A 310 24.19 11.99 1.09
N ASN A 311 23.96 11.10 0.12
CA ASN A 311 22.63 10.80 -0.39
C ASN A 311 21.69 10.30 0.72
N GLU A 312 22.17 9.40 1.58
CA GLU A 312 21.40 8.88 2.71
C GLU A 312 20.96 9.99 3.66
N ARG A 313 21.87 10.85 4.10
CA ARG A 313 21.56 11.97 5.01
C ARG A 313 20.60 12.96 4.37
N ALA A 314 20.87 13.36 3.13
CA ALA A 314 20.04 14.32 2.44
C ALA A 314 18.64 13.75 2.12
N ALA A 315 18.54 12.47 1.74
CA ALA A 315 17.27 11.82 1.51
C ALA A 315 16.43 11.72 2.80
N ASN A 316 17.06 11.35 3.93
CA ASN A 316 16.36 11.28 5.21
C ASN A 316 15.81 12.64 5.63
N GLU A 317 16.62 13.72 5.53
CA GLU A 317 16.18 15.07 5.84
C GLU A 317 15.02 15.52 4.94
N LEU A 318 15.09 15.25 3.64
CA LEU A 318 14.00 15.55 2.71
C LEU A 318 12.71 14.76 3.04
N LEU A 319 12.83 13.49 3.42
CA LEU A 319 11.68 12.67 3.83
C LEU A 319 11.06 13.17 5.13
N GLU A 320 11.85 13.61 6.12
CA GLU A 320 11.36 14.24 7.34
C GLU A 320 10.55 15.51 7.03
N GLN A 321 11.05 16.36 6.13
CA GLN A 321 10.33 17.55 5.67
C GLN A 321 9.02 17.17 4.94
N ALA A 322 9.04 16.12 4.13
CA ALA A 322 7.84 15.60 3.45
C ALA A 322 6.79 15.15 4.47
N VAL A 323 7.18 14.36 5.46
CA VAL A 323 6.32 13.88 6.55
C VAL A 323 5.71 15.05 7.33
N ALA A 324 6.50 16.07 7.69
CA ALA A 324 6.00 17.24 8.38
C ALA A 324 4.95 18.02 7.57
N LEU A 325 5.14 18.12 6.24
CA LEU A 325 4.16 18.75 5.35
C LEU A 325 2.90 17.89 5.17
N MET A 326 3.04 16.56 5.11
CA MET A 326 1.90 15.64 5.09
C MET A 326 1.07 15.76 6.38
N ALA A 327 1.74 15.89 7.54
CA ALA A 327 1.05 16.13 8.82
C ALA A 327 0.28 17.46 8.84
N GLN A 328 0.87 18.52 8.29
CA GLN A 328 0.16 19.80 8.13
C GLN A 328 -1.02 19.70 7.15
N ALA A 329 -0.85 18.95 6.04
CA ALA A 329 -1.93 18.69 5.08
C ALA A 329 -3.08 17.91 5.73
N LYS A 330 -2.76 16.90 6.58
CA LYS A 330 -3.77 16.16 7.33
C LYS A 330 -4.51 17.09 8.31
N SER A 331 -3.81 17.90 9.09
CA SER A 331 -4.46 18.86 10.00
C SER A 331 -5.39 19.83 9.25
N CYS A 332 -4.96 20.33 8.08
CA CYS A 332 -5.80 21.16 7.21
C CYS A 332 -7.03 20.39 6.67
N HIS A 333 -6.87 19.09 6.39
CA HIS A 333 -7.98 18.23 5.97
C HIS A 333 -8.97 17.98 7.12
N ASP A 334 -8.47 17.77 8.34
CA ASP A 334 -9.31 17.58 9.53
C ASP A 334 -10.15 18.84 9.82
N GLU A 335 -9.56 20.02 9.64
CA GLU A 335 -10.29 21.30 9.74
C GLU A 335 -11.39 21.39 8.66
N LEU A 336 -11.07 21.01 7.42
CA LEU A 336 -12.03 20.96 6.32
C LEU A 336 -13.20 19.99 6.61
N GLU A 337 -12.91 18.83 7.20
CA GLU A 337 -13.93 17.86 7.59
C GLU A 337 -14.92 18.39 8.60
N THR A 338 -14.56 19.34 9.47
CA THR A 338 -15.48 19.90 10.47
C THR A 338 -16.65 20.63 9.79
N TYR A 339 -16.38 21.37 8.71
CA TYR A 339 -17.44 22.04 7.93
C TYR A 339 -18.40 21.04 7.28
N TYR A 340 -17.85 19.98 6.68
CA TYR A 340 -18.66 18.97 6.01
C TYR A 340 -19.46 18.13 7.00
N ARG A 341 -18.87 17.73 8.14
CA ARG A 341 -19.59 16.99 9.20
C ARG A 341 -20.81 17.74 9.73
N ALA A 342 -20.73 19.05 9.83
CA ALA A 342 -21.87 19.90 10.24
C ALA A 342 -22.98 19.97 9.16
N ALA A 343 -22.61 19.72 7.90
CA ALA A 343 -23.53 19.79 6.76
C ALA A 343 -24.06 18.43 6.31
N VAL A 344 -23.54 17.31 6.82
CA VAL A 344 -23.95 15.96 6.40
C VAL A 344 -25.16 15.46 7.18
N ASP A 345 -26.10 14.86 6.48
CA ASP A 345 -27.18 14.05 7.05
C ASP A 345 -26.70 12.61 7.27
N PHE A 346 -26.31 12.30 8.50
CA PHE A 346 -25.81 10.96 8.86
C PHE A 346 -26.90 9.88 8.90
N GLU A 347 -28.18 10.22 9.00
CA GLU A 347 -29.28 9.24 8.88
C GLU A 347 -29.33 8.71 7.45
N SER A 348 -29.23 9.60 6.47
CA SER A 348 -29.13 9.21 5.05
C SER A 348 -27.85 8.41 4.76
N VAL A 349 -26.71 8.73 5.40
CA VAL A 349 -25.48 7.91 5.29
C VAL A 349 -25.72 6.51 5.84
N ASN A 350 -26.36 6.37 7.00
CA ASN A 350 -26.66 5.08 7.59
C ASN A 350 -27.62 4.24 6.71
N ALA A 351 -28.57 4.88 6.02
CA ALA A 351 -29.42 4.20 5.03
C ALA A 351 -28.59 3.63 3.87
N GLU A 352 -27.60 4.36 3.38
CA GLU A 352 -26.68 3.85 2.34
C GLU A 352 -25.81 2.70 2.86
N VAL A 353 -25.39 2.71 4.14
CA VAL A 353 -24.69 1.56 4.76
C VAL A 353 -25.57 0.31 4.71
N GLN A 354 -26.86 0.42 5.03
CA GLN A 354 -27.77 -0.74 4.98
C GLN A 354 -27.95 -1.26 3.56
N LYS A 355 -28.15 -0.37 2.57
CA LYS A 355 -28.21 -0.78 1.16
C LYS A 355 -26.93 -1.50 0.70
N CYS A 356 -25.76 -0.96 1.04
CA CYS A 356 -24.50 -1.62 0.74
C CYS A 356 -24.38 -3.00 1.43
N ALA A 357 -24.84 -3.11 2.69
CA ALA A 357 -24.84 -4.37 3.42
C ALA A 357 -25.75 -5.41 2.74
N GLU A 358 -26.95 -5.02 2.31
CA GLU A 358 -27.87 -5.89 1.58
C GLU A 358 -27.27 -6.36 0.25
N MET A 359 -26.69 -5.44 -0.56
CA MET A 359 -26.05 -5.78 -1.82
C MET A 359 -24.84 -6.71 -1.62
N LEU A 360 -24.06 -6.49 -0.55
CA LEU A 360 -22.95 -7.34 -0.14
C LEU A 360 -23.41 -8.59 0.64
N GLN A 361 -24.70 -8.74 0.92
CA GLN A 361 -25.29 -9.82 1.72
C GLN A 361 -24.63 -9.96 3.13
N LEU A 362 -24.39 -8.83 3.78
CA LEU A 362 -23.76 -8.72 5.11
C LEU A 362 -24.79 -8.54 6.23
#